data_6afce96838bd8d508d5e3d7ac6b246a1
#
_entry.id   6afce96838bd8d508d5e3d7ac6b246a1
#
_cell.length_a   1.000
_cell.length_b   1.000
_cell.length_c   1.000
_cell.angle_alpha   90.00
_cell.angle_beta   90.00
_cell.angle_gamma   90.00
#
_symmetry.space_group_name_H-M   'P 1'
#
loop_
_entity.id
_entity.type
_entity.pdbx_description
1 polymer ?
#
loop_
_entity_poly.entity_id
_entity_poly.type
_entity_poly.pdbx_seq_one_letter_code
_entity_poly.pdbx_strand_id
1 'polypeptide(L)'
;MMPAAGGPRSRSRTHTVLALGTAQTLAWASSYYLPAMLAAPMARDLGVATPTVFAAFSMALIVSALAGPLAGRLIDRHGGRPVLLGSNVLLALGLALLGSAQGPATLVAAWLLLGLGMGAGLYEAGFAALVRLYGAEARSAITGITLLAGFASTVGWPLSAWMEVHIGWRGACFVWAGLHVLLGLPLNALLPRATAAPVATASDAALAKTRPEVPAAVGTPAAANGPAAAKAAPEPPRHTAALLSLVFALAWFVNTAMAAHLPTVIQAAGGTLALAVVVGALVGPAQVAGRLFEFGFLRRVSPLAVARAATLGHPLGALLLWTLGAPVAAVYAILHGLGAGIMTIAKGTLPLAFFGAGGYGARQGWISLPGRALQGFSPWLFGLALEHWGLQALWLSAACSLAACAVLLGLRLPLAAPAPPPRP
;
A
#
# COMPACT_ATOMS: atom_id res chain seq x y z
N MET A 1 32.14 22.13 1.15
CA MET A 1 30.77 22.65 0.98
C MET A 1 29.91 21.95 2.02
N MET A 2 29.68 22.52 3.21
CA MET A 2 28.89 21.93 4.28
C MET A 2 27.40 21.92 3.87
N PRO A 3 26.63 20.85 4.14
CA PRO A 3 25.20 20.84 3.88
C PRO A 3 24.51 21.84 4.81
N ALA A 4 23.70 22.72 4.24
CA ALA A 4 22.92 23.71 4.97
C ALA A 4 22.03 23.01 6.03
N ALA A 5 22.17 23.43 7.29
CA ALA A 5 21.32 22.97 8.39
C ALA A 5 19.87 23.31 8.07
N GLY A 6 19.04 22.28 7.86
CA GLY A 6 17.63 22.42 7.57
C GLY A 6 16.92 23.26 8.64
N GLY A 7 16.19 24.30 8.21
CA GLY A 7 15.44 25.20 9.09
C GLY A 7 14.36 24.48 9.92
N PRO A 8 13.72 25.15 10.90
CA PRO A 8 12.78 24.55 11.86
C PRO A 8 11.64 23.72 11.23
N ARG A 9 11.14 24.10 10.05
CA ARG A 9 10.10 23.37 9.30
C ARG A 9 10.59 22.03 8.76
N SER A 10 11.87 21.91 8.37
CA SER A 10 12.45 20.68 7.84
C SER A 10 12.68 19.64 8.95
N ARG A 11 13.10 20.09 10.15
CA ARG A 11 13.24 19.20 11.32
C ARG A 11 11.89 18.64 11.78
N SER A 12 10.85 19.48 11.81
CA SER A 12 9.48 19.03 12.13
C SER A 12 8.97 17.97 11.17
N ARG A 13 9.25 18.09 9.86
CA ARG A 13 8.85 17.13 8.84
C ARG A 13 9.56 15.77 8.98
N THR A 14 10.85 15.77 9.24
CA THR A 14 11.63 14.54 9.48
C THR A 14 11.08 13.77 10.69
N HIS A 15 10.80 14.46 11.80
CA HIS A 15 10.21 13.82 12.98
C HIS A 15 8.83 13.22 12.67
N THR A 16 7.97 13.93 11.91
CA THR A 16 6.67 13.41 11.48
C THR A 16 6.82 12.14 10.63
N VAL A 17 7.77 12.14 9.68
CA VAL A 17 8.03 10.98 8.81
C VAL A 17 8.54 9.79 9.63
N LEU A 18 9.47 10.01 10.55
CA LEU A 18 9.98 8.95 11.42
C LEU A 18 8.90 8.39 12.34
N ALA A 19 8.15 9.26 13.03
CA ALA A 19 7.09 8.83 13.93
C ALA A 19 5.98 8.06 13.19
N LEU A 20 5.45 8.64 12.11
CA LEU A 20 4.39 8.00 11.34
C LEU A 20 4.90 6.76 10.59
N GLY A 21 6.12 6.78 10.05
CA GLY A 21 6.70 5.64 9.36
C GLY A 21 6.90 4.44 10.30
N THR A 22 7.39 4.67 11.51
CA THR A 22 7.51 3.62 12.54
C THR A 22 6.14 3.11 12.99
N ALA A 23 5.15 4.00 13.19
CA ALA A 23 3.79 3.60 13.52
C ALA A 23 3.15 2.79 12.38
N GLN A 24 3.41 3.14 11.12
CA GLN A 24 2.98 2.37 9.95
C GLN A 24 3.67 0.99 9.89
N THR A 25 4.98 0.90 10.17
CA THR A 25 5.70 -0.37 10.26
C THR A 25 5.04 -1.29 11.30
N LEU A 26 4.75 -0.77 12.49
CA LEU A 26 4.04 -1.50 13.54
C LEU A 26 2.66 -1.97 13.08
N ALA A 27 1.85 -1.08 12.51
CA ALA A 27 0.49 -1.39 12.08
C ALA A 27 0.46 -2.46 10.99
N TRP A 28 1.33 -2.38 9.98
CA TRP A 28 1.44 -3.40 8.93
C TRP A 28 1.94 -4.74 9.47
N ALA A 29 2.97 -4.74 10.34
CA ALA A 29 3.56 -5.95 10.91
C ALA A 29 2.55 -6.74 11.75
N SER A 30 1.78 -6.04 12.59
CA SER A 30 0.85 -6.62 13.57
C SER A 30 -0.56 -6.91 13.03
N SER A 31 -0.88 -6.53 11.79
CA SER A 31 -2.19 -6.77 11.19
C SER A 31 -2.07 -7.51 9.84
N TYR A 32 -1.61 -6.83 8.79
CA TYR A 32 -1.56 -7.38 7.43
C TYR A 32 -0.60 -8.56 7.29
N TYR A 33 0.56 -8.52 7.96
CA TYR A 33 1.58 -9.57 7.90
C TYR A 33 1.44 -10.64 8.98
N LEU A 34 0.56 -10.43 9.96
CA LEU A 34 0.35 -11.34 11.09
C LEU A 34 -0.08 -12.76 10.69
N PRO A 35 -1.05 -12.95 9.76
CA PRO A 35 -1.55 -14.29 9.42
C PRO A 35 -0.49 -15.20 8.84
N ALA A 36 0.53 -14.66 8.18
CA ALA A 36 1.61 -15.45 7.59
C ALA A 36 2.35 -16.33 8.62
N MET A 37 2.46 -15.85 9.87
CA MET A 37 3.14 -16.57 10.95
C MET A 37 2.16 -17.26 11.90
N LEU A 38 1.01 -16.64 12.18
CA LEU A 38 0.14 -17.09 13.27
C LEU A 38 -1.11 -17.85 12.80
N ALA A 39 -1.43 -17.91 11.51
CA ALA A 39 -2.65 -18.56 11.04
C ALA A 39 -2.67 -20.06 11.33
N ALA A 40 -1.57 -20.77 11.13
CA ALA A 40 -1.49 -22.22 11.37
C ALA A 40 -1.60 -22.58 12.87
N PRO A 41 -0.86 -21.94 13.81
CA PRO A 41 -1.05 -22.18 15.24
C PRO A 41 -2.46 -21.78 15.73
N MET A 42 -3.05 -20.68 15.21
CA MET A 42 -4.44 -20.31 15.52
C MET A 42 -5.43 -21.39 15.08
N ALA A 43 -5.28 -21.91 13.87
CA ALA A 43 -6.17 -22.92 13.30
C ALA A 43 -6.13 -24.21 14.14
N ARG A 44 -4.94 -24.67 14.49
CA ARG A 44 -4.75 -25.87 15.33
C ARG A 44 -5.40 -25.74 16.71
N ASP A 45 -5.19 -24.60 17.36
CA ASP A 45 -5.66 -24.37 18.73
C ASP A 45 -7.17 -24.13 18.80
N LEU A 46 -7.75 -23.49 17.78
CA LEU A 46 -9.19 -23.24 17.66
C LEU A 46 -9.97 -24.41 17.04
N GLY A 47 -9.30 -25.49 16.61
CA GLY A 47 -9.95 -26.62 15.98
C GLY A 47 -10.60 -26.31 14.62
N VAL A 48 -10.05 -25.35 13.85
CA VAL A 48 -10.56 -24.95 12.55
C VAL A 48 -9.54 -25.22 11.44
N ALA A 49 -10.00 -25.29 10.19
CA ALA A 49 -9.08 -25.37 9.04
C ALA A 49 -8.30 -24.04 8.87
N THR A 50 -7.04 -24.11 8.45
CA THR A 50 -6.22 -22.91 8.22
C THR A 50 -6.85 -21.93 7.23
N PRO A 51 -7.50 -22.35 6.13
CA PRO A 51 -8.24 -21.44 5.25
C PRO A 51 -9.35 -20.64 5.95
N THR A 52 -9.92 -21.15 7.04
CA THR A 52 -10.93 -20.41 7.84
C THR A 52 -10.32 -19.17 8.49
N VAL A 53 -9.07 -19.23 8.98
CA VAL A 53 -8.35 -18.08 9.52
C VAL A 53 -8.09 -17.05 8.41
N PHE A 54 -7.68 -17.51 7.23
CA PHE A 54 -7.48 -16.63 6.09
C PHE A 54 -8.80 -16.05 5.54
N ALA A 55 -9.92 -16.78 5.63
CA ALA A 55 -11.24 -16.24 5.31
C ALA A 55 -11.61 -15.07 6.26
N ALA A 56 -11.39 -15.22 7.57
CA ALA A 56 -11.60 -14.15 8.54
C ALA A 56 -10.69 -12.93 8.25
N PHE A 57 -9.43 -13.15 7.88
CA PHE A 57 -8.52 -12.08 7.44
C PHE A 57 -8.99 -11.44 6.13
N SER A 58 -9.49 -12.22 5.17
CA SER A 58 -10.09 -11.70 3.93
C SER A 58 -11.29 -10.78 4.21
N MET A 59 -12.15 -11.16 5.17
CA MET A 59 -13.25 -10.30 5.63
C MET A 59 -12.73 -9.00 6.24
N ALA A 60 -11.64 -9.05 7.03
CA ALA A 60 -10.99 -7.86 7.57
C ALA A 60 -10.49 -6.92 6.46
N LEU A 61 -9.92 -7.44 5.38
CA LEU A 61 -9.47 -6.63 4.23
C LEU A 61 -10.65 -5.96 3.51
N ILE A 62 -11.79 -6.64 3.39
CA ILE A 62 -13.01 -6.05 2.82
C ILE A 62 -13.53 -4.93 3.72
N VAL A 63 -13.61 -5.17 5.04
CA VAL A 63 -14.00 -4.14 6.02
C VAL A 63 -13.04 -2.95 5.96
N SER A 64 -11.74 -3.20 5.86
CA SER A 64 -10.72 -2.15 5.71
C SER A 64 -10.96 -1.29 4.45
N ALA A 65 -11.29 -1.93 3.33
CA ALA A 65 -11.59 -1.24 2.07
C ALA A 65 -12.84 -0.34 2.21
N LEU A 66 -13.89 -0.84 2.87
CA LEU A 66 -15.13 -0.09 3.12
C LEU A 66 -14.95 1.04 4.15
N ALA A 67 -14.10 0.84 5.16
CA ALA A 67 -13.81 1.86 6.18
C ALA A 67 -12.92 2.99 5.64
N GLY A 68 -12.10 2.74 4.63
CA GLY A 68 -11.15 3.72 4.08
C GLY A 68 -11.76 5.07 3.68
N PRO A 69 -12.85 5.12 2.90
CA PRO A 69 -13.51 6.38 2.54
C PRO A 69 -14.07 7.16 3.72
N LEU A 70 -14.54 6.48 4.77
CA LEU A 70 -14.97 7.11 6.01
C LEU A 70 -13.79 7.69 6.76
N ALA A 71 -12.72 6.93 6.93
CA ALA A 71 -11.48 7.39 7.55
C ALA A 71 -10.90 8.61 6.82
N GLY A 72 -10.88 8.61 5.48
CA GLY A 72 -10.48 9.75 4.67
C GLY A 72 -11.29 11.00 4.97
N ARG A 73 -12.62 10.90 5.00
CA ARG A 73 -13.51 12.02 5.34
C ARG A 73 -13.29 12.54 6.76
N LEU A 74 -13.04 11.64 7.72
CA LEU A 74 -12.73 12.03 9.10
C LEU A 74 -11.39 12.77 9.18
N ILE A 75 -10.37 12.32 8.41
CA ILE A 75 -9.08 12.98 8.32
C ILE A 75 -9.23 14.38 7.71
N ASP A 76 -10.03 14.53 6.66
CA ASP A 76 -10.28 15.82 6.02
C ASP A 76 -10.96 16.81 6.97
N ARG A 77 -11.87 16.33 7.82
CA ARG A 77 -12.62 17.17 8.77
C ARG A 77 -11.85 17.48 10.06
N HIS A 78 -11.24 16.45 10.67
CA HIS A 78 -10.65 16.52 12.02
C HIS A 78 -9.13 16.47 12.04
N GLY A 79 -8.48 16.29 10.87
CA GLY A 79 -7.05 16.03 10.76
C GLY A 79 -6.67 14.57 10.97
N GLY A 80 -5.44 14.20 10.57
CA GLY A 80 -4.98 12.80 10.60
C GLY A 80 -4.74 12.25 12.01
N ARG A 81 -4.26 13.11 12.94
CA ARG A 81 -3.85 12.67 14.29
C ARG A 81 -4.96 11.93 15.06
N PRO A 82 -6.19 12.43 15.23
CA PRO A 82 -7.23 11.72 15.98
C PRO A 82 -7.64 10.42 15.32
N VAL A 83 -7.69 10.35 14.00
CA VAL A 83 -8.07 9.12 13.27
C VAL A 83 -6.99 8.05 13.42
N LEU A 84 -5.71 8.41 13.30
CA LEU A 84 -4.58 7.50 13.50
C LEU A 84 -4.43 7.03 14.95
N LEU A 85 -4.76 7.88 15.93
CA LEU A 85 -4.87 7.46 17.33
C LEU A 85 -5.99 6.45 17.52
N GLY A 86 -7.19 6.73 16.99
CA GLY A 86 -8.32 5.81 17.02
C GLY A 86 -8.02 4.47 16.36
N SER A 87 -7.26 4.47 15.24
CA SER A 87 -6.87 3.24 14.57
C SER A 87 -5.96 2.36 15.45
N ASN A 88 -5.01 2.96 16.21
CA ASN A 88 -4.17 2.19 17.14
C ASN A 88 -5.00 1.56 18.28
N VAL A 89 -6.01 2.27 18.77
CA VAL A 89 -6.94 1.71 19.76
C VAL A 89 -7.71 0.52 19.15
N LEU A 90 -8.25 0.66 17.94
CA LEU A 90 -8.93 -0.43 17.24
C LEU A 90 -8.03 -1.62 16.98
N LEU A 91 -6.77 -1.39 16.57
CA LEU A 91 -5.78 -2.45 16.35
C LEU A 91 -5.41 -3.14 17.66
N ALA A 92 -5.18 -2.38 18.74
CA ALA A 92 -4.91 -2.94 20.07
C ALA A 92 -6.06 -3.80 20.58
N LEU A 93 -7.29 -3.31 20.51
CA LEU A 93 -8.49 -4.04 20.93
C LEU A 93 -8.73 -5.27 20.05
N GLY A 94 -8.56 -5.14 18.72
CA GLY A 94 -8.70 -6.26 17.79
C GLY A 94 -7.67 -7.36 18.04
N LEU A 95 -6.41 -7.00 18.32
CA LEU A 95 -5.35 -7.94 18.67
C LEU A 95 -5.59 -8.61 20.04
N ALA A 96 -6.04 -7.83 21.03
CA ALA A 96 -6.40 -8.38 22.34
C ALA A 96 -7.60 -9.35 22.25
N LEU A 97 -8.62 -9.00 21.46
CA LEU A 97 -9.76 -9.88 21.18
C LEU A 97 -9.30 -11.14 20.42
N LEU A 98 -8.37 -11.00 19.44
CA LEU A 98 -7.81 -12.12 18.72
C LEU A 98 -7.05 -13.06 19.66
N GLY A 99 -6.21 -12.53 20.56
CA GLY A 99 -5.49 -13.31 21.56
C GLY A 99 -6.42 -14.02 22.57
N SER A 100 -7.61 -13.50 22.76
CA SER A 100 -8.65 -14.08 23.63
C SER A 100 -9.63 -15.00 22.90
N ALA A 101 -9.44 -15.24 21.59
CA ALA A 101 -10.39 -15.99 20.78
C ALA A 101 -10.48 -17.45 21.24
N GLN A 102 -11.70 -17.98 21.38
CA GLN A 102 -12.00 -19.35 21.81
C GLN A 102 -12.72 -20.18 20.74
N GLY A 103 -12.98 -19.58 19.56
CA GLY A 103 -13.67 -20.25 18.46
C GLY A 103 -13.85 -19.35 17.25
N PRO A 104 -14.51 -19.89 16.19
CA PRO A 104 -14.64 -19.18 14.91
C PRO A 104 -15.32 -17.82 15.01
N ALA A 105 -16.35 -17.69 15.83
CA ALA A 105 -17.11 -16.45 15.96
C ALA A 105 -16.25 -15.31 16.53
N THR A 106 -15.48 -15.57 17.59
CA THR A 106 -14.58 -14.60 18.21
C THR A 106 -13.39 -14.30 17.32
N LEU A 107 -12.88 -15.30 16.56
CA LEU A 107 -11.86 -15.13 15.53
C LEU A 107 -12.34 -14.13 14.47
N VAL A 108 -13.52 -14.33 13.90
CA VAL A 108 -14.10 -13.43 12.89
C VAL A 108 -14.33 -12.04 13.45
N ALA A 109 -14.93 -11.92 14.65
CA ALA A 109 -15.16 -10.64 15.29
C ALA A 109 -13.85 -9.85 15.50
N ALA A 110 -12.78 -10.51 15.93
CA ALA A 110 -11.46 -9.91 16.09
C ALA A 110 -10.91 -9.39 14.74
N TRP A 111 -10.99 -10.19 13.68
CA TRP A 111 -10.53 -9.78 12.36
C TRP A 111 -11.38 -8.64 11.76
N LEU A 112 -12.70 -8.60 11.99
CA LEU A 112 -13.53 -7.48 11.58
C LEU A 112 -13.12 -6.17 12.28
N LEU A 113 -12.82 -6.25 13.58
CA LEU A 113 -12.33 -5.09 14.35
C LEU A 113 -10.95 -4.65 13.87
N LEU A 114 -10.04 -5.60 13.60
CA LEU A 114 -8.74 -5.32 12.97
C LEU A 114 -8.93 -4.67 11.60
N GLY A 115 -9.92 -5.11 10.81
CA GLY A 115 -10.25 -4.51 9.52
C GLY A 115 -10.61 -3.03 9.62
N LEU A 116 -11.41 -2.63 10.62
CA LEU A 116 -11.69 -1.21 10.88
C LEU A 116 -10.42 -0.44 11.24
N GLY A 117 -9.58 -1.02 12.11
CA GLY A 117 -8.28 -0.45 12.47
C GLY A 117 -7.35 -0.28 11.28
N MET A 118 -7.25 -1.30 10.41
CA MET A 118 -6.46 -1.25 9.18
C MET A 118 -6.96 -0.17 8.21
N GLY A 119 -8.28 -0.07 8.00
CA GLY A 119 -8.88 0.94 7.11
C GLY A 119 -8.65 2.38 7.58
N ALA A 120 -8.59 2.59 8.90
CA ALA A 120 -8.35 3.91 9.50
C ALA A 120 -6.87 4.21 9.80
N GLY A 121 -5.95 3.22 9.68
CA GLY A 121 -4.58 3.36 10.18
C GLY A 121 -3.47 3.02 9.21
N LEU A 122 -3.73 2.28 8.12
CA LEU A 122 -2.70 1.91 7.15
C LEU A 122 -2.40 3.03 6.15
N TYR A 123 -1.73 2.73 5.05
CA TYR A 123 -1.15 3.70 4.14
C TYR A 123 -2.12 4.79 3.66
N GLU A 124 -3.36 4.45 3.32
CA GLU A 124 -4.30 5.43 2.79
C GLU A 124 -4.60 6.53 3.82
N ALA A 125 -4.83 6.14 5.07
CA ALA A 125 -5.04 7.07 6.17
C ALA A 125 -3.74 7.86 6.47
N GLY A 126 -2.58 7.20 6.47
CA GLY A 126 -1.28 7.85 6.63
C GLY A 126 -1.01 8.89 5.54
N PHE A 127 -1.30 8.56 4.27
CA PHE A 127 -1.13 9.49 3.15
C PHE A 127 -2.09 10.66 3.22
N ALA A 128 -3.36 10.41 3.54
CA ALA A 128 -4.35 11.47 3.73
C ALA A 128 -3.93 12.44 4.85
N ALA A 129 -3.40 11.91 5.97
CA ALA A 129 -2.87 12.72 7.07
C ALA A 129 -1.69 13.59 6.63
N LEU A 130 -0.74 13.04 5.84
CA LEU A 130 0.40 13.81 5.32
C LEU A 130 -0.02 14.85 4.29
N VAL A 131 -0.97 14.52 3.41
CA VAL A 131 -1.51 15.49 2.43
C VAL A 131 -2.24 16.62 3.16
N ARG A 132 -2.98 16.31 4.22
CA ARG A 132 -3.64 17.33 5.05
C ARG A 132 -2.64 18.24 5.77
N LEU A 133 -1.45 17.73 6.14
CA LEU A 133 -0.40 18.50 6.83
C LEU A 133 0.47 19.32 5.87
N TYR A 134 0.80 18.78 4.70
CA TYR A 134 1.85 19.32 3.82
C TYR A 134 1.36 19.70 2.42
N GLY A 135 0.09 19.44 2.07
CA GLY A 135 -0.49 19.78 0.77
C GLY A 135 0.32 19.19 -0.40
N ALA A 136 0.65 20.03 -1.37
CA ALA A 136 1.43 19.64 -2.56
C ALA A 136 2.83 19.10 -2.24
N GLU A 137 3.39 19.47 -1.08
CA GLU A 137 4.70 19.00 -0.63
C GLU A 137 4.68 17.64 0.07
N ALA A 138 3.53 17.01 0.23
CA ALA A 138 3.38 15.72 0.92
C ALA A 138 4.18 14.57 0.26
N ARG A 139 4.48 14.67 -1.04
CA ARG A 139 5.10 13.59 -1.83
C ARG A 139 6.35 13.00 -1.16
N SER A 140 7.28 13.84 -0.70
CA SER A 140 8.52 13.34 -0.08
C SER A 140 8.27 12.69 1.29
N ALA A 141 7.29 13.18 2.06
CA ALA A 141 6.89 12.56 3.33
C ALA A 141 6.20 11.20 3.11
N ILE A 142 5.34 11.10 2.09
CA ILE A 142 4.72 9.84 1.66
C ILE A 142 5.80 8.82 1.27
N THR A 143 6.78 9.22 0.44
CA THR A 143 7.91 8.35 0.11
C THR A 143 8.66 7.90 1.36
N GLY A 144 8.94 8.81 2.29
CA GLY A 144 9.64 8.50 3.54
C GLY A 144 8.93 7.44 4.38
N ILE A 145 7.61 7.58 4.62
CA ILE A 145 6.88 6.58 5.40
C ILE A 145 6.75 5.23 4.66
N THR A 146 6.67 5.24 3.33
CA THR A 146 6.60 3.99 2.56
C THR A 146 7.92 3.24 2.53
N LEU A 147 9.05 3.94 2.61
CA LEU A 147 10.36 3.32 2.75
C LEU A 147 10.49 2.65 4.12
N LEU A 148 10.11 3.32 5.21
CA LEU A 148 10.15 2.76 6.57
C LEU A 148 9.20 1.56 6.70
N ALA A 149 7.95 1.72 6.34
CA ALA A 149 6.97 0.63 6.43
C ALA A 149 7.19 -0.49 5.38
N GLY A 150 8.06 -0.27 4.41
CA GLY A 150 8.56 -1.34 3.54
C GLY A 150 9.27 -2.47 4.28
N PHE A 151 9.77 -2.18 5.49
CA PHE A 151 10.39 -3.18 6.37
C PHE A 151 9.40 -3.88 7.31
N ALA A 152 8.09 -3.67 7.17
CA ALA A 152 7.11 -4.25 8.09
C ALA A 152 7.14 -5.79 8.12
N SER A 153 7.30 -6.46 6.98
CA SER A 153 7.49 -7.93 6.94
C SER A 153 8.83 -8.36 7.50
N THR A 154 9.89 -7.57 7.25
CA THR A 154 11.26 -7.83 7.76
C THR A 154 11.30 -7.85 9.28
N VAL A 155 10.52 -7.00 9.94
CA VAL A 155 10.40 -6.94 11.40
C VAL A 155 9.29 -7.87 11.89
N GLY A 156 8.14 -7.84 11.24
CA GLY A 156 6.91 -8.50 11.70
C GLY A 156 6.99 -10.02 11.70
N TRP A 157 7.53 -10.60 10.64
CA TRP A 157 7.60 -12.07 10.55
C TRP A 157 8.58 -12.69 11.55
N PRO A 158 9.86 -12.27 11.65
CA PRO A 158 10.75 -12.82 12.65
C PRO A 158 10.27 -12.61 14.08
N LEU A 159 9.73 -11.41 14.37
CA LEU A 159 9.23 -11.10 15.71
C LEU A 159 7.99 -11.93 16.06
N SER A 160 7.03 -12.07 15.14
CA SER A 160 5.84 -12.89 15.34
C SER A 160 6.18 -14.38 15.48
N ALA A 161 7.12 -14.90 14.66
CA ALA A 161 7.58 -16.26 14.76
C ALA A 161 8.32 -16.53 16.07
N TRP A 162 9.17 -15.59 16.52
CA TRP A 162 9.87 -15.70 17.81
C TRP A 162 8.88 -15.70 18.98
N MET A 163 7.89 -14.79 18.97
CA MET A 163 6.85 -14.73 20.00
C MET A 163 6.00 -16.00 20.01
N GLU A 164 5.66 -16.55 18.84
CA GLU A 164 4.88 -17.78 18.74
C GLU A 164 5.57 -18.92 19.44
N VAL A 165 6.88 -19.10 19.20
CA VAL A 165 7.68 -20.18 19.80
C VAL A 165 7.81 -20.03 21.32
N HIS A 166 7.94 -18.80 21.86
CA HIS A 166 8.26 -18.58 23.28
C HIS A 166 7.02 -18.33 24.16
N ILE A 167 5.98 -17.71 23.64
CA ILE A 167 4.78 -17.30 24.40
C ILE A 167 3.47 -17.70 23.73
N GLY A 168 3.55 -18.44 22.61
CA GLY A 168 2.42 -18.86 21.82
C GLY A 168 1.77 -17.71 21.02
N TRP A 169 0.88 -18.09 20.10
CA TRP A 169 0.20 -17.11 19.23
C TRP A 169 -0.69 -16.13 20.00
N ARG A 170 -1.32 -16.55 21.12
CA ARG A 170 -2.11 -15.67 21.99
C ARG A 170 -1.23 -14.61 22.64
N GLY A 171 -0.10 -15.04 23.21
CA GLY A 171 0.88 -14.14 23.81
C GLY A 171 1.41 -13.13 22.77
N ALA A 172 1.70 -13.58 21.54
CA ALA A 172 2.13 -12.72 20.45
C ALA A 172 1.07 -11.64 20.14
N CYS A 173 -0.22 -12.00 20.08
CA CYS A 173 -1.30 -11.04 19.88
C CYS A 173 -1.37 -9.99 21.01
N PHE A 174 -1.22 -10.39 22.27
CA PHE A 174 -1.20 -9.45 23.39
C PHE A 174 0.03 -8.54 23.38
N VAL A 175 1.20 -9.04 23.01
CA VAL A 175 2.41 -8.20 22.86
C VAL A 175 2.20 -7.17 21.75
N TRP A 176 1.69 -7.58 20.58
CA TRP A 176 1.35 -6.64 19.52
C TRP A 176 0.31 -5.60 19.95
N ALA A 177 -0.72 -6.00 20.71
CA ALA A 177 -1.71 -5.07 21.29
C ALA A 177 -1.04 -4.06 22.23
N GLY A 178 -0.15 -4.54 23.12
CA GLY A 178 0.65 -3.70 24.02
C GLY A 178 1.53 -2.70 23.27
N LEU A 179 2.18 -3.13 22.18
CA LEU A 179 2.99 -2.24 21.33
C LEU A 179 2.15 -1.14 20.66
N HIS A 180 0.90 -1.41 20.28
CA HIS A 180 0.01 -0.34 19.80
C HIS A 180 -0.28 0.71 20.86
N VAL A 181 -0.44 0.30 22.13
CA VAL A 181 -0.68 1.21 23.25
C VAL A 181 0.60 1.96 23.62
N LEU A 182 1.73 1.25 23.79
CA LEU A 182 2.97 1.80 24.35
C LEU A 182 3.83 2.54 23.30
N LEU A 183 3.73 2.17 22.04
CA LEU A 183 4.52 2.74 20.95
C LEU A 183 3.63 3.43 19.90
N GLY A 184 2.61 2.75 19.38
CA GLY A 184 1.77 3.27 18.30
C GLY A 184 1.00 4.53 18.69
N LEU A 185 0.35 4.54 19.85
CA LEU A 185 -0.37 5.73 20.35
C LEU A 185 0.57 6.92 20.59
N PRO A 186 1.70 6.79 21.34
CA PRO A 186 2.63 7.91 21.50
C PRO A 186 3.19 8.44 20.19
N LEU A 187 3.60 7.56 19.24
CA LEU A 187 4.11 7.99 17.95
C LEU A 187 3.09 8.79 17.15
N ASN A 188 1.84 8.35 17.10
CA ASN A 188 0.79 9.09 16.43
C ASN A 188 0.36 10.35 17.21
N ALA A 189 0.54 10.39 18.53
CA ALA A 189 0.33 11.57 19.34
C ALA A 189 1.39 12.68 19.08
N LEU A 190 2.57 12.33 18.59
CA LEU A 190 3.60 13.29 18.17
C LEU A 190 3.28 13.99 16.84
N LEU A 191 2.33 13.49 16.07
CA LEU A 191 1.94 14.14 14.82
C LEU A 191 1.41 15.56 15.07
N PRO A 192 1.78 16.54 14.23
CA PRO A 192 1.24 17.88 14.31
C PRO A 192 -0.28 17.87 14.21
N ARG A 193 -0.95 18.73 14.99
CA ARG A 193 -2.36 19.01 14.78
C ARG A 193 -2.52 19.79 13.49
N ALA A 194 -3.36 19.32 12.59
CA ALA A 194 -3.73 20.12 11.43
C ALA A 194 -4.48 21.35 11.95
N THR A 195 -3.92 22.52 11.78
CA THR A 195 -4.68 23.76 11.93
C THR A 195 -5.82 23.72 10.92
N ALA A 196 -7.04 24.05 11.37
CA ALA A 196 -8.17 24.14 10.48
C ALA A 196 -7.84 25.18 9.38
N ALA A 197 -7.47 24.70 8.19
CA ALA A 197 -7.53 25.57 7.03
C ALA A 197 -9.03 25.89 6.85
N PRO A 198 -9.42 27.15 6.60
CA PRO A 198 -10.80 27.44 6.22
C PRO A 198 -11.15 26.52 5.06
N VAL A 199 -12.14 25.67 5.24
CA VAL A 199 -12.77 24.97 4.12
C VAL A 199 -13.32 26.09 3.26
N ALA A 200 -12.73 26.32 2.09
CA ALA A 200 -13.34 27.19 1.09
C ALA A 200 -14.70 26.56 0.78
N THR A 201 -15.73 27.12 1.39
CA THR A 201 -17.10 26.68 1.17
C THR A 201 -17.48 27.03 -0.26
N ALA A 202 -18.38 26.25 -0.86
CA ALA A 202 -18.94 26.58 -2.17
C ALA A 202 -19.48 28.03 -2.22
N SER A 203 -19.78 28.61 -1.05
CA SER A 203 -20.16 30.03 -0.83
C SER A 203 -19.00 30.99 -1.14
N ASP A 204 -17.74 30.65 -0.77
CA ASP A 204 -16.59 31.52 -1.04
C ASP A 204 -16.24 31.52 -2.54
N ALA A 205 -16.45 30.40 -3.23
CA ALA A 205 -16.33 30.30 -4.69
C ALA A 205 -17.47 31.05 -5.41
N ALA A 206 -18.67 31.10 -4.82
CA ALA A 206 -19.79 31.89 -5.33
C ALA A 206 -19.57 33.40 -5.11
N LEU A 207 -19.07 33.81 -3.94
CA LEU A 207 -18.73 35.20 -3.62
C LEU A 207 -17.57 35.73 -4.48
N ALA A 208 -16.59 34.88 -4.83
CA ALA A 208 -15.51 35.25 -5.74
C ALA A 208 -16.01 35.52 -7.17
N LYS A 209 -17.12 34.90 -7.57
CA LYS A 209 -17.78 35.14 -8.89
C LYS A 209 -18.73 36.34 -8.91
N THR A 210 -19.11 36.86 -7.74
CA THR A 210 -20.05 38.01 -7.62
C THR A 210 -19.36 39.32 -7.24
N ARG A 211 -18.02 39.36 -7.24
CA ARG A 211 -17.31 40.62 -7.03
C ARG A 211 -17.51 41.50 -8.27
N PRO A 212 -18.14 42.70 -8.15
CA PRO A 212 -18.31 43.60 -9.30
C PRO A 212 -16.92 44.00 -9.84
N GLU A 213 -16.73 43.87 -11.15
CA GLU A 213 -15.58 44.46 -11.81
C GLU A 213 -15.67 45.98 -11.65
N VAL A 214 -14.73 46.54 -10.89
CA VAL A 214 -14.52 47.99 -10.87
C VAL A 214 -13.92 48.37 -12.22
N PRO A 215 -14.50 49.27 -13.00
CA PRO A 215 -13.94 49.68 -14.28
C PRO A 215 -12.57 50.29 -14.06
N ALA A 216 -11.53 49.68 -14.58
CA ALA A 216 -10.17 50.23 -14.60
C ALA A 216 -10.13 51.38 -15.61
N ALA A 217 -9.62 52.51 -15.15
CA ALA A 217 -9.38 53.73 -15.97
C ALA A 217 -8.48 53.40 -17.17
N VAL A 218 -8.83 54.11 -18.25
CA VAL A 218 -8.19 54.12 -19.58
C VAL A 218 -6.68 54.33 -19.53
N GLY A 219 -5.93 53.44 -20.22
CA GLY A 219 -4.63 53.81 -20.78
C GLY A 219 -3.45 52.94 -20.39
N THR A 220 -3.32 51.76 -20.99
CA THR A 220 -2.06 51.19 -21.54
C THR A 220 -2.36 49.87 -22.28
N PRO A 221 -1.83 49.58 -23.46
CA PRO A 221 -2.08 48.32 -24.16
C PRO A 221 -1.28 47.22 -23.48
N ALA A 222 -1.92 46.48 -22.57
CA ALA A 222 -1.38 45.28 -21.98
C ALA A 222 -1.48 44.14 -22.98
N ALA A 223 -0.34 43.58 -23.32
CA ALA A 223 -0.20 42.39 -24.14
C ALA A 223 -1.13 41.28 -23.69
N ALA A 224 -2.02 40.85 -24.59
CA ALA A 224 -2.85 39.65 -24.43
C ALA A 224 -1.97 38.41 -24.43
N ASN A 225 -1.52 38.00 -23.25
CA ASN A 225 -0.87 36.69 -22.99
C ASN A 225 -1.61 36.01 -21.85
N GLY A 226 -2.88 35.65 -22.08
CA GLY A 226 -3.51 34.56 -21.35
C GLY A 226 -2.70 33.27 -21.60
N PRO A 227 -2.53 32.37 -20.60
CA PRO A 227 -1.85 31.12 -20.85
C PRO A 227 -2.61 30.37 -21.95
N ALA A 228 -1.95 30.18 -23.09
CA ALA A 228 -2.49 29.42 -24.21
C ALA A 228 -2.95 28.08 -23.66
N ALA A 229 -4.23 27.76 -23.78
CA ALA A 229 -4.81 26.50 -23.43
C ALA A 229 -3.97 25.42 -24.10
N ALA A 230 -3.15 24.72 -23.28
CA ALA A 230 -2.38 23.59 -23.76
C ALA A 230 -3.38 22.63 -24.40
N LYS A 231 -3.24 22.36 -25.71
CA LYS A 231 -4.06 21.38 -26.43
C LYS A 231 -4.11 20.13 -25.58
N ALA A 232 -5.30 19.79 -25.11
CA ALA A 232 -5.53 18.56 -24.35
C ALA A 232 -4.97 17.40 -25.16
N ALA A 233 -4.05 16.64 -24.55
CA ALA A 233 -3.57 15.42 -25.17
C ALA A 233 -4.79 14.53 -25.49
N PRO A 234 -4.79 13.78 -26.61
CA PRO A 234 -5.93 12.95 -26.99
C PRO A 234 -6.30 12.04 -25.81
N GLU A 235 -7.56 12.04 -25.42
CA GLU A 235 -8.05 11.18 -24.35
C GLU A 235 -7.75 9.73 -24.69
N PRO A 236 -7.10 8.98 -23.80
CA PRO A 236 -6.81 7.57 -24.02
C PRO A 236 -8.13 6.81 -24.16
N PRO A 237 -8.15 5.70 -24.91
CA PRO A 237 -9.35 4.89 -25.10
C PRO A 237 -10.00 4.53 -23.76
N ARG A 238 -11.34 4.55 -23.69
CA ARG A 238 -12.09 4.26 -22.44
C ARG A 238 -11.72 2.93 -21.78
N HIS A 239 -11.33 1.93 -22.58
CA HIS A 239 -10.87 0.64 -22.06
C HIS A 239 -9.52 0.69 -21.34
N THR A 240 -8.69 1.72 -21.55
CA THR A 240 -7.37 1.85 -20.89
C THR A 240 -7.49 1.87 -19.36
N ALA A 241 -8.50 2.56 -18.82
CA ALA A 241 -8.74 2.58 -17.37
C ALA A 241 -9.13 1.20 -16.84
N ALA A 242 -9.98 0.45 -17.56
CA ALA A 242 -10.38 -0.90 -17.20
C ALA A 242 -9.20 -1.87 -17.26
N LEU A 243 -8.35 -1.77 -18.29
CA LEU A 243 -7.14 -2.60 -18.42
C LEU A 243 -6.13 -2.32 -17.30
N LEU A 244 -5.90 -1.05 -16.94
CA LEU A 244 -5.05 -0.69 -15.80
C LEU A 244 -5.64 -1.20 -14.47
N SER A 245 -6.97 -1.11 -14.32
CA SER A 245 -7.68 -1.67 -13.17
C SER A 245 -7.47 -3.18 -13.04
N LEU A 246 -7.56 -3.92 -14.16
CA LEU A 246 -7.28 -5.35 -14.20
C LEU A 246 -5.83 -5.67 -13.83
N VAL A 247 -4.86 -4.95 -14.40
CA VAL A 247 -3.43 -5.10 -14.06
C VAL A 247 -3.18 -4.92 -12.56
N PHE A 248 -3.76 -3.87 -11.98
CA PHE A 248 -3.59 -3.61 -10.54
C PHE A 248 -4.32 -4.63 -9.68
N ALA A 249 -5.47 -5.12 -10.11
CA ALA A 249 -6.21 -6.17 -9.42
C ALA A 249 -5.40 -7.47 -9.35
N LEU A 250 -4.84 -7.91 -10.48
CA LEU A 250 -3.99 -9.09 -10.56
C LEU A 250 -2.71 -8.93 -9.74
N ALA A 251 -2.05 -7.76 -9.84
CA ALA A 251 -0.84 -7.48 -9.06
C ALA A 251 -1.11 -7.44 -7.54
N TRP A 252 -2.24 -6.88 -7.11
CA TRP A 252 -2.63 -6.88 -5.71
C TRP A 252 -3.00 -8.26 -5.20
N PHE A 253 -3.69 -9.07 -6.02
CA PHE A 253 -3.96 -10.47 -5.70
C PHE A 253 -2.66 -11.21 -5.37
N VAL A 254 -1.67 -11.17 -6.29
CA VAL A 254 -0.38 -11.84 -6.11
C VAL A 254 0.36 -11.32 -4.88
N ASN A 255 0.43 -9.99 -4.71
CA ASN A 255 1.15 -9.40 -3.57
C ASN A 255 0.52 -9.81 -2.23
N THR A 256 -0.81 -9.87 -2.15
CA THR A 256 -1.51 -10.24 -0.92
C THR A 256 -1.44 -11.73 -0.65
N ALA A 257 -1.55 -12.57 -1.69
CA ALA A 257 -1.33 -14.00 -1.58
C ALA A 257 0.06 -14.31 -0.99
N MET A 258 1.10 -13.65 -1.52
CA MET A 258 2.47 -13.85 -1.01
C MET A 258 2.68 -13.24 0.37
N ALA A 259 2.08 -12.11 0.67
CA ALA A 259 2.14 -11.52 2.02
C ALA A 259 1.53 -12.43 3.10
N ALA A 260 0.52 -13.23 2.73
CA ALA A 260 -0.14 -14.16 3.64
C ALA A 260 0.52 -15.56 3.67
N HIS A 261 0.98 -16.05 2.51
CA HIS A 261 1.30 -17.48 2.34
C HIS A 261 2.74 -17.77 1.95
N LEU A 262 3.62 -16.77 1.77
CA LEU A 262 5.00 -17.03 1.35
C LEU A 262 5.73 -18.03 2.25
N PRO A 263 5.59 -18.02 3.59
CA PRO A 263 6.22 -19.02 4.43
C PRO A 263 5.70 -20.43 4.13
N THR A 264 4.42 -20.60 3.93
CA THR A 264 3.82 -21.90 3.59
C THR A 264 4.28 -22.39 2.21
N VAL A 265 4.40 -21.47 1.24
CA VAL A 265 4.94 -21.79 -0.10
C VAL A 265 6.38 -22.28 -0.01
N ILE A 266 7.23 -21.64 0.80
CA ILE A 266 8.63 -22.06 0.98
C ILE A 266 8.70 -23.43 1.66
N GLN A 267 7.84 -23.70 2.65
CA GLN A 267 7.74 -25.00 3.28
C GLN A 267 7.25 -26.08 2.30
N ALA A 268 6.27 -25.78 1.47
CA ALA A 268 5.80 -26.67 0.40
C ALA A 268 6.90 -26.96 -0.66
N ALA A 269 7.86 -26.05 -0.82
CA ALA A 269 9.05 -26.26 -1.67
C ALA A 269 10.18 -27.08 -0.98
N GLY A 270 9.93 -27.62 0.23
CA GLY A 270 10.88 -28.41 1.01
C GLY A 270 11.73 -27.58 1.99
N GLY A 271 11.40 -26.31 2.20
CA GLY A 271 12.09 -25.46 3.18
C GLY A 271 11.61 -25.69 4.62
N THR A 272 12.47 -25.36 5.59
CA THR A 272 12.08 -25.31 7.00
C THR A 272 11.33 -24.02 7.31
N LEU A 273 10.60 -23.98 8.43
CA LEU A 273 9.97 -22.74 8.92
C LEU A 273 11.02 -21.64 9.17
N ALA A 274 12.18 -22.00 9.73
CA ALA A 274 13.28 -21.06 9.96
C ALA A 274 13.76 -20.43 8.65
N LEU A 275 13.98 -21.23 7.60
CA LEU A 275 14.31 -20.73 6.27
C LEU A 275 13.21 -19.81 5.73
N ALA A 276 11.94 -20.20 5.87
CA ALA A 276 10.79 -19.44 5.40
C ALA A 276 10.71 -18.04 6.05
N VAL A 277 10.99 -17.95 7.36
CA VAL A 277 11.05 -16.69 8.10
C VAL A 277 12.19 -15.80 7.61
N VAL A 278 13.40 -16.35 7.48
CA VAL A 278 14.59 -15.60 7.01
C VAL A 278 14.38 -15.11 5.59
N VAL A 279 13.93 -15.98 4.69
CA VAL A 279 13.69 -15.63 3.28
C VAL A 279 12.54 -14.64 3.15
N GLY A 280 11.47 -14.84 3.92
CA GLY A 280 10.34 -13.90 3.93
C GLY A 280 10.74 -12.50 4.38
N ALA A 281 11.65 -12.40 5.35
CA ALA A 281 12.20 -11.12 5.80
C ALA A 281 12.95 -10.34 4.70
N LEU A 282 13.43 -11.02 3.64
CA LEU A 282 14.08 -10.36 2.49
C LEU A 282 13.10 -9.61 1.57
N VAL A 283 11.82 -9.93 1.61
CA VAL A 283 10.81 -9.29 0.74
C VAL A 283 10.75 -7.77 0.99
N GLY A 284 10.80 -7.33 2.25
CA GLY A 284 10.80 -5.91 2.61
C GLY A 284 11.98 -5.14 2.01
N PRO A 285 13.24 -5.52 2.30
CA PRO A 285 14.42 -4.93 1.68
C PRO A 285 14.39 -4.96 0.15
N ALA A 286 13.94 -6.07 -0.45
CA ALA A 286 13.81 -6.18 -1.90
C ALA A 286 12.78 -5.20 -2.47
N GLN A 287 11.63 -4.99 -1.80
CA GLN A 287 10.65 -3.98 -2.20
C GLN A 287 11.23 -2.56 -2.12
N VAL A 288 11.97 -2.26 -1.06
CA VAL A 288 12.64 -0.95 -0.89
C VAL A 288 13.70 -0.77 -1.97
N ALA A 289 14.52 -1.79 -2.22
CA ALA A 289 15.54 -1.76 -3.28
C ALA A 289 14.90 -1.55 -4.66
N GLY A 290 13.78 -2.21 -4.97
CA GLY A 290 13.02 -2.01 -6.21
C GLY A 290 12.53 -0.56 -6.37
N ARG A 291 12.03 0.07 -5.32
CA ARG A 291 11.59 1.47 -5.32
C ARG A 291 12.76 2.45 -5.50
N LEU A 292 13.89 2.21 -4.83
CA LEU A 292 15.10 3.03 -4.97
C LEU A 292 15.70 2.87 -6.36
N PHE A 293 15.72 1.67 -6.90
CA PHE A 293 16.22 1.39 -8.26
C PHE A 293 15.36 2.07 -9.32
N GLU A 294 14.04 2.03 -9.18
CA GLU A 294 13.13 2.75 -10.09
C GLU A 294 13.34 4.25 -9.99
N PHE A 295 13.42 4.82 -8.80
CA PHE A 295 13.64 6.25 -8.60
C PHE A 295 15.00 6.74 -9.11
N GLY A 296 16.07 5.96 -8.91
CA GLY A 296 17.42 6.33 -9.30
C GLY A 296 17.72 6.09 -10.78
N PHE A 297 17.48 4.88 -11.25
CA PHE A 297 17.95 4.41 -12.55
C PHE A 297 16.83 4.35 -13.61
N LEU A 298 15.64 3.87 -13.23
CA LEU A 298 14.56 3.64 -14.19
C LEU A 298 13.71 4.87 -14.50
N ARG A 299 13.91 6.00 -13.82
CA ARG A 299 13.16 7.25 -14.08
C ARG A 299 13.32 7.78 -15.51
N ARG A 300 14.36 7.33 -16.25
CA ARG A 300 14.58 7.65 -17.66
C ARG A 300 13.90 6.65 -18.62
N VAL A 301 13.44 5.54 -18.10
CA VAL A 301 12.71 4.50 -18.83
C VAL A 301 11.22 4.78 -18.75
N SER A 302 10.47 4.44 -19.79
CA SER A 302 9.01 4.66 -19.75
C SER A 302 8.36 3.88 -18.61
N PRO A 303 7.42 4.47 -17.85
CA PRO A 303 6.74 3.80 -16.74
C PRO A 303 6.09 2.48 -17.16
N LEU A 304 5.64 2.39 -18.40
CA LEU A 304 5.03 1.19 -18.96
C LEU A 304 6.04 0.04 -19.15
N ALA A 305 7.25 0.34 -19.65
CA ALA A 305 8.31 -0.66 -19.79
C ALA A 305 8.78 -1.17 -18.41
N VAL A 306 8.90 -0.27 -17.44
CA VAL A 306 9.26 -0.61 -16.06
C VAL A 306 8.20 -1.52 -15.42
N ALA A 307 6.92 -1.22 -15.59
CA ALA A 307 5.82 -2.04 -15.08
C ALA A 307 5.79 -3.44 -15.72
N ARG A 308 6.05 -3.53 -17.05
CA ARG A 308 6.17 -4.82 -17.76
C ARG A 308 7.29 -5.69 -17.17
N ALA A 309 8.47 -5.13 -16.98
CA ALA A 309 9.61 -5.85 -16.39
C ALA A 309 9.29 -6.29 -14.95
N ALA A 310 8.65 -5.44 -14.15
CA ALA A 310 8.28 -5.73 -12.76
C ALA A 310 7.30 -6.90 -12.64
N THR A 311 6.38 -7.07 -13.59
CA THR A 311 5.42 -8.20 -13.57
C THR A 311 6.06 -9.54 -13.91
N LEU A 312 7.27 -9.58 -14.50
CA LEU A 312 7.99 -10.82 -14.82
C LEU A 312 8.79 -11.38 -13.64
N GLY A 313 9.13 -10.57 -12.65
CA GLY A 313 9.94 -11.01 -11.50
C GLY A 313 9.29 -12.16 -10.72
N HIS A 314 8.00 -12.05 -10.42
CA HIS A 314 7.29 -13.10 -9.69
C HIS A 314 7.18 -14.44 -10.45
N PRO A 315 6.70 -14.53 -11.71
CA PRO A 315 6.61 -15.80 -12.42
C PRO A 315 7.99 -16.44 -12.68
N LEU A 316 9.04 -15.65 -12.92
CA LEU A 316 10.40 -16.17 -13.05
C LEU A 316 10.86 -16.80 -11.72
N GLY A 317 10.68 -16.09 -10.61
CA GLY A 317 10.99 -16.63 -9.29
C GLY A 317 10.17 -17.87 -8.95
N ALA A 318 8.87 -17.88 -9.28
CA ALA A 318 7.99 -19.04 -9.08
C ALA A 318 8.44 -20.27 -9.87
N LEU A 319 8.86 -20.09 -11.12
CA LEU A 319 9.43 -21.16 -11.95
C LEU A 319 10.71 -21.72 -11.32
N LEU A 320 11.62 -20.85 -10.87
CA LEU A 320 12.86 -21.28 -10.21
C LEU A 320 12.56 -22.06 -8.93
N LEU A 321 11.66 -21.55 -8.08
CA LEU A 321 11.28 -22.22 -6.82
C LEU A 321 10.60 -23.56 -7.09
N TRP A 322 9.75 -23.66 -8.10
CA TRP A 322 9.08 -24.90 -8.46
C TRP A 322 10.05 -25.95 -9.01
N THR A 323 11.04 -25.54 -9.81
CA THR A 323 11.99 -26.47 -10.44
C THR A 323 13.16 -26.88 -9.54
N LEU A 324 13.66 -25.95 -8.71
CA LEU A 324 14.88 -26.11 -7.91
C LEU A 324 14.61 -26.24 -6.39
N GLY A 325 13.37 -26.00 -5.97
CA GLY A 325 12.96 -26.14 -4.55
C GLY A 325 13.53 -25.07 -3.62
N ALA A 326 13.58 -25.38 -2.34
CA ALA A 326 13.96 -24.49 -1.26
C ALA A 326 15.34 -23.80 -1.39
N PRO A 327 16.40 -24.38 -2.01
CA PRO A 327 17.69 -23.69 -2.16
C PRO A 327 17.62 -22.32 -2.85
N VAL A 328 16.64 -22.11 -3.75
CA VAL A 328 16.48 -20.84 -4.46
C VAL A 328 15.38 -19.94 -3.88
N ALA A 329 14.84 -20.27 -2.70
CA ALA A 329 13.76 -19.51 -2.08
C ALA A 329 14.12 -18.03 -1.87
N ALA A 330 15.38 -17.71 -1.53
CA ALA A 330 15.85 -16.33 -1.41
C ALA A 330 15.78 -15.57 -2.74
N VAL A 331 16.15 -16.21 -3.85
CA VAL A 331 16.04 -15.62 -5.20
C VAL A 331 14.59 -15.34 -5.55
N TYR A 332 13.69 -16.28 -5.26
CA TYR A 332 12.26 -16.08 -5.43
C TYR A 332 11.74 -14.87 -4.65
N ALA A 333 12.06 -14.78 -3.35
CA ALA A 333 11.61 -13.69 -2.48
C ALA A 333 12.14 -12.32 -2.95
N ILE A 334 13.40 -12.27 -3.41
CA ILE A 334 14.01 -11.04 -3.94
C ILE A 334 13.33 -10.62 -5.26
N LEU A 335 13.15 -11.54 -6.21
CA LEU A 335 12.49 -11.24 -7.49
C LEU A 335 11.05 -10.78 -7.30
N HIS A 336 10.30 -11.47 -6.42
CA HIS A 336 8.95 -11.08 -6.05
C HIS A 336 8.93 -9.70 -5.38
N GLY A 337 9.80 -9.47 -4.40
CA GLY A 337 9.89 -8.21 -3.66
C GLY A 337 10.26 -7.03 -4.56
N LEU A 338 11.28 -7.15 -5.42
CA LEU A 338 11.65 -6.14 -6.40
C LEU A 338 10.47 -5.76 -7.30
N GLY A 339 9.81 -6.76 -7.88
CA GLY A 339 8.63 -6.56 -8.74
C GLY A 339 7.48 -5.87 -8.00
N ALA A 340 7.15 -6.31 -6.77
CA ALA A 340 6.11 -5.71 -5.95
C ALA A 340 6.44 -4.26 -5.54
N GLY A 341 7.72 -3.98 -5.24
CA GLY A 341 8.20 -2.63 -4.93
C GLY A 341 8.01 -1.67 -6.10
N ILE A 342 8.44 -2.06 -7.29
CA ILE A 342 8.29 -1.27 -8.53
C ILE A 342 6.81 -1.10 -8.89
N MET A 343 6.00 -2.17 -8.83
CA MET A 343 4.56 -2.08 -9.12
C MET A 343 3.81 -1.14 -8.16
N THR A 344 4.30 -0.96 -6.94
CA THR A 344 3.73 0.02 -6.00
C THR A 344 3.84 1.45 -6.54
N ILE A 345 4.96 1.80 -7.19
CA ILE A 345 5.15 3.10 -7.83
C ILE A 345 4.36 3.17 -9.15
N ALA A 346 4.38 2.10 -9.94
CA ALA A 346 3.64 2.03 -11.20
C ALA A 346 2.13 2.29 -11.04
N LYS A 347 1.53 1.87 -9.92
CA LYS A 347 0.11 2.18 -9.59
C LYS A 347 -0.18 3.68 -9.54
N GLY A 348 0.78 4.50 -9.13
CA GLY A 348 0.63 5.96 -9.13
C GLY A 348 1.03 6.60 -10.45
N THR A 349 2.09 6.10 -11.09
CA THR A 349 2.68 6.76 -12.26
C THR A 349 1.99 6.40 -13.58
N LEU A 350 1.49 5.17 -13.75
CA LEU A 350 0.80 4.78 -14.99
C LEU A 350 -0.51 5.55 -15.21
N PRO A 351 -1.45 5.68 -14.24
CA PRO A 351 -2.64 6.50 -14.44
C PRO A 351 -2.29 7.95 -14.75
N LEU A 352 -1.25 8.50 -14.12
CA LEU A 352 -0.78 9.86 -14.39
C LEU A 352 -0.23 9.98 -15.83
N ALA A 353 0.55 8.99 -16.29
CA ALA A 353 1.12 8.99 -17.63
C ALA A 353 0.07 8.83 -18.74
N PHE A 354 -0.99 8.05 -18.49
CA PHE A 354 -2.06 7.84 -19.47
C PHE A 354 -3.10 8.98 -19.50
N PHE A 355 -3.45 9.52 -18.34
CA PHE A 355 -4.62 10.39 -18.21
C PHE A 355 -4.29 11.82 -17.72
N GLY A 356 -3.04 12.10 -17.40
CA GLY A 356 -2.64 13.38 -16.84
C GLY A 356 -3.16 13.64 -15.42
N ALA A 357 -2.91 14.87 -14.92
CA ALA A 357 -3.21 15.24 -13.53
C ALA A 357 -4.69 15.62 -13.28
N GLY A 358 -5.43 16.00 -14.33
CA GLY A 358 -6.84 16.40 -14.21
C GLY A 358 -7.71 15.26 -13.70
N GLY A 359 -8.42 15.46 -12.57
CA GLY A 359 -9.31 14.45 -11.98
C GLY A 359 -8.61 13.16 -11.51
N TYR A 360 -7.29 13.23 -11.26
CA TYR A 360 -6.46 12.07 -10.91
C TYR A 360 -7.00 11.32 -9.68
N GLY A 361 -7.37 12.01 -8.61
CA GLY A 361 -7.82 11.38 -7.37
C GLY A 361 -9.07 10.52 -7.54
N ALA A 362 -10.10 11.06 -8.17
CA ALA A 362 -11.34 10.33 -8.45
C ALA A 362 -11.07 9.13 -9.38
N ARG A 363 -10.28 9.34 -10.44
CA ARG A 363 -9.93 8.31 -11.41
C ARG A 363 -9.11 7.19 -10.77
N GLN A 364 -8.13 7.53 -9.94
CA GLN A 364 -7.33 6.57 -9.18
C GLN A 364 -8.19 5.73 -8.25
N GLY A 365 -9.19 6.35 -7.61
CA GLY A 365 -10.16 5.64 -6.77
C GLY A 365 -10.91 4.54 -7.55
N TRP A 366 -11.46 4.89 -8.73
CA TRP A 366 -12.17 3.94 -9.58
C TRP A 366 -11.27 2.83 -10.14
N ILE A 367 -10.07 3.17 -10.61
CA ILE A 367 -9.10 2.20 -11.14
C ILE A 367 -8.66 1.21 -10.04
N SER A 368 -8.57 1.67 -8.78
CA SER A 368 -8.11 0.84 -7.67
C SER A 368 -9.21 -0.04 -7.06
N LEU A 369 -10.48 0.28 -7.26
CA LEU A 369 -11.60 -0.38 -6.58
C LEU A 369 -11.68 -1.90 -6.85
N PRO A 370 -11.63 -2.40 -8.11
CA PRO A 370 -11.66 -3.84 -8.37
C PRO A 370 -10.45 -4.57 -7.76
N GLY A 371 -9.28 -3.90 -7.77
CA GLY A 371 -8.07 -4.44 -7.15
C GLY A 371 -8.20 -4.65 -5.66
N ARG A 372 -8.81 -3.72 -4.95
CA ARG A 372 -9.09 -3.85 -3.51
C ARG A 372 -10.08 -4.96 -3.21
N ALA A 373 -11.12 -5.11 -4.04
CA ALA A 373 -12.07 -6.20 -3.90
C ALA A 373 -11.38 -7.57 -4.07
N LEU A 374 -10.59 -7.73 -5.15
CA LEU A 374 -9.86 -8.97 -5.41
C LEU A 374 -8.79 -9.25 -4.35
N GLN A 375 -8.13 -8.20 -3.84
CA GLN A 375 -7.19 -8.29 -2.72
C GLN A 375 -7.85 -8.90 -1.47
N GLY A 376 -9.10 -8.53 -1.19
CA GLY A 376 -9.85 -9.06 -0.05
C GLY A 376 -10.03 -10.58 -0.11
N PHE A 377 -10.26 -11.14 -1.29
CA PHE A 377 -10.44 -12.58 -1.48
C PHE A 377 -9.12 -13.37 -1.60
N SER A 378 -8.01 -12.68 -1.89
CA SER A 378 -6.73 -13.32 -2.22
C SER A 378 -6.21 -14.28 -1.14
N PRO A 379 -6.17 -13.94 0.17
CA PRO A 379 -5.63 -14.85 1.18
C PRO A 379 -6.43 -16.14 1.29
N TRP A 380 -7.74 -16.05 1.24
CA TRP A 380 -8.61 -17.21 1.31
C TRP A 380 -8.51 -18.09 0.06
N LEU A 381 -8.65 -17.52 -1.13
CA LEU A 381 -8.59 -18.27 -2.40
C LEU A 381 -7.23 -18.93 -2.61
N PHE A 382 -6.14 -18.22 -2.31
CA PHE A 382 -4.80 -18.77 -2.44
C PHE A 382 -4.50 -19.82 -1.35
N GLY A 383 -5.07 -19.65 -0.15
CA GLY A 383 -5.02 -20.63 0.93
C GLY A 383 -5.68 -21.97 0.53
N LEU A 384 -6.87 -21.90 -0.07
CA LEU A 384 -7.53 -23.08 -0.64
C LEU A 384 -6.71 -23.75 -1.74
N ALA A 385 -6.11 -22.93 -2.63
CA ALA A 385 -5.25 -23.45 -3.69
C ALA A 385 -4.03 -24.19 -3.12
N LEU A 386 -3.40 -23.64 -2.07
CA LEU A 386 -2.28 -24.29 -1.37
C LEU A 386 -2.69 -25.59 -0.69
N GLU A 387 -3.85 -25.62 -0.07
CA GLU A 387 -4.36 -26.82 0.60
C GLU A 387 -4.60 -27.97 -0.39
N HIS A 388 -5.17 -27.66 -1.58
CA HIS A 388 -5.51 -28.68 -2.57
C HIS A 388 -4.37 -29.05 -3.52
N TRP A 389 -3.51 -28.07 -3.87
CA TRP A 389 -2.49 -28.21 -4.92
C TRP A 389 -1.05 -28.09 -4.39
N GLY A 390 -0.85 -27.81 -3.10
CA GLY A 390 0.48 -27.60 -2.54
C GLY A 390 1.28 -26.56 -3.31
N LEU A 391 2.54 -26.85 -3.62
CA LEU A 391 3.43 -25.92 -4.34
C LEU A 391 2.90 -25.53 -5.73
N GLN A 392 2.06 -26.35 -6.36
CA GLN A 392 1.47 -26.05 -7.68
C GLN A 392 0.55 -24.81 -7.65
N ALA A 393 0.06 -24.39 -6.47
CA ALA A 393 -0.67 -23.13 -6.31
C ALA A 393 0.12 -21.91 -6.78
N LEU A 394 1.47 -21.99 -6.85
CA LEU A 394 2.31 -20.95 -7.44
C LEU A 394 1.96 -20.63 -8.89
N TRP A 395 1.47 -21.61 -9.66
CA TRP A 395 1.08 -21.38 -11.05
C TRP A 395 -0.12 -20.43 -11.17
N LEU A 396 -1.04 -20.44 -10.18
CA LEU A 396 -2.15 -19.47 -10.13
C LEU A 396 -1.60 -18.04 -10.02
N SER A 397 -0.69 -17.78 -9.09
CA SER A 397 -0.12 -16.44 -8.90
C SER A 397 0.82 -16.04 -10.05
N ALA A 398 1.57 -16.99 -10.62
CA ALA A 398 2.39 -16.76 -11.81
C ALA A 398 1.52 -16.41 -13.03
N ALA A 399 0.42 -17.15 -13.25
CA ALA A 399 -0.53 -16.86 -14.32
C ALA A 399 -1.17 -15.46 -14.17
N CYS A 400 -1.53 -15.05 -12.95
CA CYS A 400 -2.01 -13.68 -12.69
C CYS A 400 -0.96 -12.63 -13.08
N SER A 401 0.31 -12.83 -12.73
CA SER A 401 1.40 -11.90 -13.10
C SER A 401 1.65 -11.87 -14.60
N LEU A 402 1.64 -13.03 -15.28
CA LEU A 402 1.80 -13.11 -16.73
C LEU A 402 0.60 -12.48 -17.46
N ALA A 403 -0.62 -12.67 -16.97
CA ALA A 403 -1.80 -12.00 -17.50
C ALA A 403 -1.70 -10.47 -17.35
N ALA A 404 -1.24 -9.98 -16.20
CA ALA A 404 -0.98 -8.55 -16.01
C ALA A 404 0.09 -8.04 -17.00
N CYS A 405 1.16 -8.81 -17.25
CA CYS A 405 2.19 -8.48 -18.24
C CYS A 405 1.58 -8.42 -19.65
N ALA A 406 0.81 -9.43 -20.05
CA ALA A 406 0.16 -9.49 -21.36
C ALA A 406 -0.76 -8.28 -21.61
N VAL A 407 -1.57 -7.89 -20.60
CA VAL A 407 -2.39 -6.68 -20.67
C VAL A 407 -1.52 -5.44 -20.86
N LEU A 408 -0.42 -5.30 -20.09
CA LEU A 408 0.51 -4.17 -20.23
C LEU A 408 1.20 -4.14 -21.60
N LEU A 409 1.48 -5.29 -22.23
CA LEU A 409 2.05 -5.36 -23.57
C LEU A 409 1.09 -4.80 -24.62
N GLY A 410 -0.22 -4.98 -24.45
CA GLY A 410 -1.25 -4.41 -25.31
C GLY A 410 -1.45 -2.90 -25.17
N LEU A 411 -0.99 -2.29 -24.07
CA LEU A 411 -1.12 -0.86 -23.85
C LEU A 411 0.01 -0.08 -24.54
N ARG A 412 -0.31 1.12 -25.04
CA ARG A 412 0.66 2.07 -25.61
C ARG A 412 0.45 3.44 -24.95
N LEU A 413 1.53 4.06 -24.48
CA LEU A 413 1.45 5.43 -23.96
C LEU A 413 1.05 6.38 -25.08
N PRO A 414 0.22 7.42 -24.81
CA PRO A 414 -0.03 8.48 -25.75
C PRO A 414 1.31 9.12 -26.16
N LEU A 415 1.50 9.39 -27.45
CA LEU A 415 2.66 10.12 -27.94
C LEU A 415 2.67 11.49 -27.25
N ALA A 416 3.79 11.84 -26.62
CA ALA A 416 3.96 13.18 -26.10
C ALA A 416 3.80 14.19 -27.26
N ALA A 417 2.96 15.21 -27.07
CA ALA A 417 2.89 16.28 -28.05
C ALA A 417 4.30 16.84 -28.28
N PRO A 418 4.73 17.09 -29.53
CA PRO A 418 6.03 17.66 -29.80
C PRO A 418 6.16 18.99 -29.04
N ALA A 419 7.34 19.21 -28.42
CA ALA A 419 7.63 20.45 -27.76
C ALA A 419 7.44 21.60 -28.75
N PRO A 420 6.82 22.73 -28.35
CA PRO A 420 6.72 23.88 -29.23
C PRO A 420 8.14 24.29 -29.67
N PRO A 421 8.32 24.70 -30.95
CA PRO A 421 9.62 25.15 -31.43
C PRO A 421 10.16 26.30 -30.56
N PRO A 422 11.47 26.38 -30.32
CA PRO A 422 12.04 27.50 -29.61
C PRO A 422 11.60 28.79 -30.31
N ARG A 423 11.09 29.75 -29.55
CA ARG A 423 10.69 31.06 -30.08
C ARG A 423 11.93 31.76 -30.60
N PRO A 424 11.87 32.42 -31.78
CA PRO A 424 12.98 33.13 -32.33
C PRO A 424 13.42 34.31 -31.47
#